data_fadaaf0320dfd1344841baf91dfa6c78
#
_entry.id   fadaaf0320dfd1344841baf91dfa6c78
#
_cell.length_a   1.000
_cell.length_b   1.000
_cell.length_c   1.000
_cell.angle_alpha   90.00
_cell.angle_beta   90.00
_cell.angle_gamma   90.00
#
_symmetry.space_group_name_H-M   'P 1'
#
loop_
_entity.id
_entity.type
_entity.pdbx_description
1 polymer ?
#
loop_
_entity_poly.entity_id
_entity_poly.type
_entity_poly.pdbx_seq_one_letter_code
_entity_poly.pdbx_strand_id
1 'polypeptide(L)'
;MTSRLTADPWAMEYNGRVYVYGTNDSQQYEAAAKADNNYSKIKTLNCYSSADMVNWTDHGTIAVSGSKGAAKWSANSWAPAVCHKKINGKEKFFLYFANNASSIGVLTADSPTGPWTDPIGKPIIDRSITGCAESEIGWLFDPAVLVDDDGTGYLYFGGIGNTDGKKEDFIRNPKCARVVKLSDDMTSVDGDAKTIDAPFMFEDSGINKIGDKYYYSYCTNWTGSIDGVTIDRADCPTANIAVMVSDSPMGDFKYVGCVLKNPGTYFGVTGNNHHCFTQFNGKLYAFYHTKKDTIAVGTKQDYRTTYVNELNLGDNGDFTNADGTIADTKMTKTGVSSIGTINPYETVEAETFAMADTVGTVINNEKASNEDWAVNYSVYNGKIGAYIGVADVDFGTDGASEITMKLGDSTSDSYQTVTKKLGKKLTGKHTIYFEFDTLDVRMDSWSFKK
;
A
#
# COMPACT_ATOMS: atom_id res chain seq x y z
N MET A 1 -8.35 -5.68 2.83
CA MET A 1 -8.28 -4.38 3.56
C MET A 1 -9.55 -3.63 3.24
N THR A 2 -10.55 -3.73 4.10
CA THR A 2 -11.95 -3.40 3.72
C THR A 2 -12.55 -2.21 4.47
N SER A 3 -11.86 -1.62 5.45
CA SER A 3 -12.41 -0.52 6.25
C SER A 3 -12.47 0.81 5.50
N ARG A 4 -11.59 1.03 4.53
CA ARG A 4 -11.53 2.27 3.71
C ARG A 4 -11.23 1.97 2.25
N LEU A 5 -11.68 2.87 1.37
CA LEU A 5 -11.26 2.89 -0.03
C LEU A 5 -9.78 3.28 -0.06
N THR A 6 -8.93 2.36 -0.50
CA THR A 6 -7.46 2.52 -0.48
C THR A 6 -6.89 2.20 -1.84
N ALA A 7 -6.17 3.15 -2.39
CA ALA A 7 -5.55 3.07 -3.70
C ALA A 7 -4.02 3.12 -3.61
N ASP A 8 -3.35 2.89 -4.73
CA ASP A 8 -1.92 3.09 -4.92
C ASP A 8 -1.11 2.47 -3.78
N PRO A 9 -1.24 1.14 -3.53
CA PRO A 9 -0.67 0.51 -2.37
C PRO A 9 0.85 0.42 -2.45
N TRP A 10 1.50 0.68 -1.34
CA TRP A 10 2.90 0.35 -1.09
C TRP A 10 2.98 -0.58 0.13
N ALA A 11 3.76 -1.64 0.02
CA ALA A 11 3.92 -2.61 1.09
C ALA A 11 5.39 -2.72 1.53
N MET A 12 5.61 -2.74 2.83
CA MET A 12 6.93 -2.83 3.48
C MET A 12 6.90 -3.94 4.53
N GLU A 13 7.86 -4.87 4.48
CA GLU A 13 8.07 -5.84 5.57
C GLU A 13 8.84 -5.17 6.70
N TYR A 14 8.41 -5.38 7.94
CA TYR A 14 9.14 -4.99 9.14
C TYR A 14 8.72 -5.86 10.32
N ASN A 15 9.70 -6.43 11.05
CA ASN A 15 9.51 -7.26 12.24
C ASN A 15 8.45 -8.35 12.09
N GLY A 16 8.48 -9.09 10.96
CA GLY A 16 7.57 -10.21 10.70
C GLY A 16 6.13 -9.79 10.38
N ARG A 17 5.92 -8.54 10.00
CA ARG A 17 4.64 -8.02 9.52
C ARG A 17 4.82 -7.29 8.19
N VAL A 18 3.79 -7.31 7.37
CA VAL A 18 3.68 -6.44 6.20
C VAL A 18 2.84 -5.23 6.57
N TYR A 19 3.41 -4.05 6.39
CA TYR A 19 2.72 -2.77 6.52
C TYR A 19 2.34 -2.26 5.14
N VAL A 20 1.07 -1.91 4.95
CA VAL A 20 0.55 -1.41 3.67
C VAL A 20 0.06 0.01 3.85
N TYR A 21 0.60 0.89 3.02
CA TYR A 21 0.22 2.30 2.95
C TYR A 21 -0.46 2.55 1.62
N GLY A 22 -1.45 3.44 1.58
CA GLY A 22 -2.11 3.74 0.32
C GLY A 22 -2.86 5.06 0.33
N THR A 23 -3.16 5.55 -0.85
CA THR A 23 -3.95 6.76 -1.08
C THR A 23 -5.35 6.60 -0.50
N ASN A 24 -5.81 7.56 0.31
CA ASN A 24 -7.11 7.50 0.96
C ASN A 24 -8.23 8.00 0.05
N ASP A 25 -8.73 7.13 -0.81
CA ASP A 25 -9.87 7.43 -1.69
C ASP A 25 -11.17 7.68 -0.91
N SER A 26 -11.32 7.16 0.33
CA SER A 26 -12.47 7.47 1.18
C SER A 26 -12.59 8.95 1.47
N GLN A 27 -11.47 9.66 1.67
CA GLN A 27 -11.48 11.11 1.91
C GLN A 27 -12.05 11.88 0.72
N GLN A 28 -11.72 11.48 -0.51
CA GLN A 28 -12.32 12.07 -1.72
C GLN A 28 -13.80 11.72 -1.83
N TYR A 29 -14.16 10.46 -1.59
CA TYR A 29 -15.54 9.97 -1.66
C TYR A 29 -16.47 10.72 -0.72
N GLU A 30 -16.06 10.89 0.53
CA GLU A 30 -16.82 11.63 1.55
C GLU A 30 -16.95 13.13 1.21
N ALA A 31 -15.84 13.75 0.78
CA ALA A 31 -15.80 15.18 0.48
C ALA A 31 -16.50 15.55 -0.83
N ALA A 32 -16.55 14.63 -1.81
CA ALA A 32 -17.09 14.88 -3.15
C ALA A 32 -18.57 14.47 -3.32
N ALA A 33 -19.26 14.07 -2.25
CA ALA A 33 -20.68 13.68 -2.28
C ALA A 33 -20.99 12.65 -3.40
N LYS A 34 -20.15 11.65 -3.56
CA LYS A 34 -20.28 10.56 -4.56
C LYS A 34 -20.04 10.99 -6.02
N ALA A 35 -19.46 12.17 -6.27
CA ALA A 35 -18.98 12.55 -7.60
C ALA A 35 -17.76 11.68 -8.01
N ASP A 36 -17.38 11.77 -9.28
CA ASP A 36 -16.20 11.09 -9.81
C ASP A 36 -14.93 11.45 -9.02
N ASN A 37 -14.04 10.48 -8.84
CA ASN A 37 -12.78 10.71 -8.16
C ASN A 37 -11.85 11.55 -9.04
N ASN A 38 -11.62 12.79 -8.65
CA ASN A 38 -10.66 13.69 -9.29
C ASN A 38 -9.42 13.92 -8.40
N TYR A 39 -9.29 13.15 -7.32
CA TYR A 39 -8.15 13.10 -6.38
C TYR A 39 -7.87 14.40 -5.64
N SER A 40 -8.57 15.50 -5.93
CA SER A 40 -8.26 16.86 -5.43
C SER A 40 -8.46 17.04 -3.91
N LYS A 41 -9.20 16.15 -3.25
CA LYS A 41 -9.50 16.24 -1.81
C LYS A 41 -8.62 15.35 -0.95
N ILE A 42 -7.79 14.50 -1.56
CA ILE A 42 -6.97 13.53 -0.84
C ILE A 42 -5.76 14.20 -0.22
N LYS A 43 -5.71 14.18 1.12
CA LYS A 43 -4.66 14.79 1.96
C LYS A 43 -4.13 13.84 3.02
N THR A 44 -4.69 12.65 3.08
CA THR A 44 -4.33 11.60 4.04
C THR A 44 -4.00 10.31 3.31
N LEU A 45 -3.21 9.47 3.95
CA LEU A 45 -2.93 8.11 3.53
C LEU A 45 -3.52 7.13 4.53
N ASN A 46 -3.87 5.94 4.10
CA ASN A 46 -4.27 4.83 4.96
C ASN A 46 -3.05 4.00 5.35
N CYS A 47 -3.10 3.38 6.55
CA CYS A 47 -2.07 2.45 7.02
C CYS A 47 -2.72 1.19 7.60
N TYR A 48 -2.24 0.03 7.16
CA TYR A 48 -2.66 -1.30 7.64
C TYR A 48 -1.44 -2.17 7.87
N SER A 49 -1.55 -3.21 8.71
CA SER A 49 -0.51 -4.23 8.78
C SER A 49 -1.08 -5.63 9.01
N SER A 50 -0.33 -6.66 8.61
CA SER A 50 -0.70 -8.05 8.84
C SER A 50 0.53 -8.92 9.10
N ALA A 51 0.40 -9.87 10.01
CA ALA A 51 1.39 -10.94 10.21
C ALA A 51 1.03 -12.22 9.47
N ASP A 52 -0.23 -12.37 9.01
CA ASP A 52 -0.74 -13.60 8.41
C ASP A 52 -1.35 -13.41 7.01
N MET A 53 -1.36 -12.17 6.48
CA MET A 53 -1.86 -11.77 5.17
C MET A 53 -3.39 -11.82 5.02
N VAL A 54 -4.14 -12.20 6.06
CA VAL A 54 -5.61 -12.34 6.06
C VAL A 54 -6.25 -11.42 7.09
N ASN A 55 -5.76 -11.45 8.33
CA ASN A 55 -6.19 -10.52 9.38
C ASN A 55 -5.34 -9.25 9.30
N TRP A 56 -5.98 -8.13 9.08
CA TRP A 56 -5.32 -6.83 8.91
C TRP A 56 -5.64 -5.90 10.08
N THR A 57 -4.61 -5.37 10.70
CA THR A 57 -4.73 -4.32 11.72
C THR A 57 -4.89 -2.98 11.03
N ASP A 58 -5.93 -2.24 11.37
CA ASP A 58 -6.20 -0.90 10.83
C ASP A 58 -5.55 0.17 11.70
N HIS A 59 -4.44 0.75 11.24
CA HIS A 59 -3.73 1.84 11.90
C HIS A 59 -4.27 3.24 11.55
N GLY A 60 -5.51 3.32 11.06
CA GLY A 60 -6.15 4.58 10.76
C GLY A 60 -5.56 5.30 9.56
N THR A 61 -5.55 6.63 9.65
CA THR A 61 -5.08 7.51 8.58
C THR A 61 -3.90 8.36 9.02
N ILE A 62 -2.96 8.55 8.12
CA ILE A 62 -1.81 9.45 8.28
C ILE A 62 -2.19 10.80 7.71
N ALA A 63 -2.22 11.84 8.54
CA ALA A 63 -2.46 13.22 8.12
C ALA A 63 -1.18 13.78 7.47
N VAL A 64 -1.12 13.80 6.13
CA VAL A 64 0.08 14.16 5.37
C VAL A 64 0.06 15.63 4.94
N SER A 65 -0.98 16.06 4.23
CA SER A 65 -0.98 17.33 3.50
C SER A 65 -1.92 18.38 4.08
N GLY A 66 -1.60 19.66 3.80
CA GLY A 66 -2.42 20.80 4.19
C GLY A 66 -2.26 21.20 5.65
N SER A 67 -3.10 22.14 6.12
CA SER A 67 -2.93 22.78 7.45
C SER A 67 -3.01 21.82 8.64
N LYS A 68 -3.65 20.66 8.47
CA LYS A 68 -3.78 19.62 9.50
C LYS A 68 -2.76 18.49 9.31
N GLY A 69 -2.04 18.46 8.20
CA GLY A 69 -1.04 17.44 7.88
C GLY A 69 0.35 17.80 8.40
N ALA A 70 1.24 16.81 8.38
CA ALA A 70 2.65 16.99 8.71
C ALA A 70 3.34 17.92 7.70
N ALA A 71 3.15 17.70 6.39
CA ALA A 71 3.67 18.52 5.30
C ALA A 71 2.70 19.67 4.97
N LYS A 72 2.72 20.73 5.74
CA LYS A 72 1.78 21.87 5.61
C LYS A 72 1.87 22.59 4.27
N TRP A 73 3.00 22.52 3.57
CA TRP A 73 3.25 23.10 2.27
C TRP A 73 2.57 22.37 1.12
N SER A 74 2.29 21.06 1.29
CA SER A 74 1.70 20.23 0.24
C SER A 74 0.19 20.38 0.16
N ALA A 75 -0.35 20.23 -1.05
CA ALA A 75 -1.79 20.31 -1.33
C ALA A 75 -2.48 18.96 -1.24
N ASN A 76 -1.81 17.91 -1.71
CA ASN A 76 -2.33 16.53 -1.77
C ASN A 76 -1.29 15.52 -1.29
N SER A 77 -1.76 14.30 -0.99
CA SER A 77 -0.90 13.15 -0.72
C SER A 77 -1.43 11.93 -1.46
N TRP A 78 -0.72 11.53 -2.51
CA TRP A 78 -1.04 10.37 -3.35
C TRP A 78 0.12 9.38 -3.32
N ALA A 79 -0.14 8.14 -3.73
CA ALA A 79 0.83 7.10 -4.03
C ALA A 79 2.05 7.12 -3.08
N PRO A 80 1.91 6.58 -1.86
CA PRO A 80 3.02 6.55 -0.91
C PRO A 80 4.06 5.50 -1.29
N ALA A 81 5.33 5.73 -0.88
CA ALA A 81 6.37 4.71 -0.80
C ALA A 81 7.03 4.79 0.57
N VAL A 82 7.18 3.67 1.25
CA VAL A 82 7.71 3.64 2.62
C VAL A 82 8.88 2.66 2.72
N CYS A 83 9.93 3.08 3.39
CA CYS A 83 11.03 2.22 3.77
C CYS A 83 11.49 2.51 5.20
N HIS A 84 12.37 1.66 5.70
CA HIS A 84 13.06 1.90 6.96
C HIS A 84 14.58 1.75 6.79
N LYS A 85 15.31 2.42 7.64
CA LYS A 85 16.78 2.38 7.66
C LYS A 85 17.28 2.72 9.07
N LYS A 86 18.36 2.06 9.49
CA LYS A 86 19.02 2.46 10.74
C LYS A 86 19.84 3.73 10.55
N ILE A 87 19.46 4.80 11.25
CA ILE A 87 20.18 6.07 11.31
C ILE A 87 20.80 6.19 12.71
N ASN A 88 22.13 6.28 12.79
CA ASN A 88 22.85 6.34 14.06
C ASN A 88 22.46 5.19 15.04
N GLY A 89 22.27 3.99 14.49
CA GLY A 89 21.93 2.79 15.26
C GLY A 89 20.46 2.66 15.70
N LYS A 90 19.62 3.63 15.37
CA LYS A 90 18.18 3.59 15.63
C LYS A 90 17.40 3.38 14.35
N GLU A 91 16.35 2.57 14.42
CA GLU A 91 15.43 2.40 13.29
C GLU A 91 14.70 3.71 13.02
N LYS A 92 14.59 4.06 11.74
CA LYS A 92 13.89 5.24 11.25
C LYS A 92 13.06 4.86 10.03
N PHE A 93 11.84 5.38 9.96
CA PHE A 93 10.92 5.14 8.86
C PHE A 93 10.80 6.40 8.01
N PHE A 94 10.72 6.21 6.69
CA PHE A 94 10.63 7.28 5.69
C PHE A 94 9.44 7.01 4.79
N LEU A 95 8.55 7.99 4.69
CA LEU A 95 7.36 7.94 3.85
C LEU A 95 7.48 9.03 2.80
N TYR A 96 7.64 8.62 1.54
CA TYR A 96 7.59 9.50 0.38
C TYR A 96 6.17 9.52 -0.17
N PHE A 97 5.72 10.67 -0.66
CA PHE A 97 4.37 10.83 -1.18
C PHE A 97 4.34 11.82 -2.35
N ALA A 98 3.45 11.61 -3.30
CA ALA A 98 3.23 12.54 -4.40
C ALA A 98 2.33 13.71 -3.96
N ASN A 99 2.83 14.94 -4.13
CA ASN A 99 2.03 16.16 -4.01
C ASN A 99 1.48 16.53 -5.39
N ASN A 100 0.31 16.01 -5.71
CA ASN A 100 -0.18 15.96 -7.10
C ASN A 100 0.88 15.29 -8.02
N ALA A 101 0.95 15.72 -9.26
CA ALA A 101 1.99 15.32 -10.20
C ALA A 101 3.14 16.33 -10.31
N SER A 102 3.32 17.19 -9.29
CA SER A 102 4.24 18.35 -9.35
C SER A 102 5.51 18.20 -8.53
N SER A 103 5.47 17.37 -7.48
CA SER A 103 6.60 17.21 -6.56
C SER A 103 6.39 16.00 -5.65
N ILE A 104 7.46 15.56 -4.99
CA ILE A 104 7.44 14.48 -4.01
C ILE A 104 7.89 15.04 -2.66
N GLY A 105 7.14 14.71 -1.59
CA GLY A 105 7.48 15.02 -0.21
C GLY A 105 8.07 13.82 0.52
N VAL A 106 8.69 14.06 1.68
CA VAL A 106 9.17 13.03 2.61
C VAL A 106 8.71 13.33 4.02
N LEU A 107 8.23 12.32 4.72
CA LEU A 107 7.97 12.35 6.16
C LEU A 107 8.86 11.31 6.86
N THR A 108 9.11 11.52 8.14
CA THR A 108 9.88 10.60 8.97
C THR A 108 9.14 10.23 10.25
N ALA A 109 9.40 9.01 10.75
CA ALA A 109 8.87 8.52 12.03
C ALA A 109 9.87 7.56 12.70
N ASP A 110 9.66 7.30 13.99
CA ASP A 110 10.40 6.29 14.75
C ASP A 110 9.64 4.95 14.85
N SER A 111 8.45 4.88 14.26
CA SER A 111 7.58 3.71 14.20
C SER A 111 6.94 3.59 12.80
N PRO A 112 6.64 2.38 12.31
CA PRO A 112 5.96 2.22 11.02
C PRO A 112 4.55 2.83 10.99
N THR A 113 3.94 3.03 12.15
CA THR A 113 2.61 3.66 12.27
C THR A 113 2.66 5.17 12.58
N GLY A 114 3.86 5.76 12.68
CA GLY A 114 4.06 7.18 13.01
C GLY A 114 4.40 7.40 14.51
N PRO A 115 4.16 8.59 15.10
CA PRO A 115 3.67 9.77 14.38
C PRO A 115 4.65 10.30 13.35
N TRP A 116 4.12 10.71 12.20
CA TRP A 116 4.90 11.19 11.07
C TRP A 116 5.16 12.69 11.16
N THR A 117 6.38 13.11 10.83
CA THR A 117 6.80 14.51 10.83
C THR A 117 7.50 14.88 9.53
N ASP A 118 7.37 16.13 9.10
CA ASP A 118 8.08 16.67 7.93
C ASP A 118 9.46 17.19 8.37
N PRO A 119 10.56 16.53 7.94
CA PRO A 119 11.90 16.90 8.38
C PRO A 119 12.47 18.12 7.65
N ILE A 120 11.94 18.47 6.47
CA ILE A 120 12.57 19.49 5.59
C ILE A 120 11.65 20.67 5.24
N GLY A 121 10.34 20.58 5.47
CA GLY A 121 9.38 21.66 5.25
C GLY A 121 9.18 22.07 3.78
N LYS A 122 9.56 21.20 2.83
CA LYS A 122 9.50 21.42 1.38
C LYS A 122 9.54 20.10 0.62
N PRO A 123 9.32 20.08 -0.71
CA PRO A 123 9.55 18.88 -1.52
C PRO A 123 10.99 18.38 -1.42
N ILE A 124 11.19 17.06 -1.43
CA ILE A 124 12.50 16.43 -1.67
C ILE A 124 12.81 16.36 -3.15
N ILE A 125 11.78 16.17 -3.99
CA ILE A 125 11.88 16.21 -5.45
C ILE A 125 10.97 17.31 -5.99
N ASP A 126 11.56 18.22 -6.74
CA ASP A 126 10.87 19.27 -7.49
C ASP A 126 11.59 19.57 -8.82
N ARG A 127 11.11 20.58 -9.54
CA ARG A 127 11.64 20.97 -10.86
C ARG A 127 13.06 21.57 -10.80
N SER A 128 13.61 21.86 -9.64
CA SER A 128 14.98 22.37 -9.47
C SER A 128 16.05 21.28 -9.50
N ILE A 129 15.66 20.02 -9.32
CA ILE A 129 16.58 18.87 -9.43
C ILE A 129 16.98 18.68 -10.89
N THR A 130 18.28 18.56 -11.15
CA THR A 130 18.80 18.25 -12.51
C THR A 130 18.18 16.95 -13.03
N GLY A 131 17.67 16.98 -14.26
CA GLY A 131 16.92 15.86 -14.86
C GLY A 131 15.43 15.85 -14.56
N CYS A 132 14.92 16.85 -13.78
CA CYS A 132 13.50 16.98 -13.43
C CYS A 132 12.82 18.21 -14.00
N ALA A 133 13.45 18.93 -14.94
CA ALA A 133 12.84 20.08 -15.59
C ALA A 133 11.56 19.66 -16.35
N GLU A 134 10.61 20.59 -16.51
CA GLU A 134 9.32 20.31 -17.17
C GLU A 134 9.48 19.84 -18.64
N SER A 135 10.55 20.28 -19.30
CA SER A 135 10.92 19.83 -20.64
C SER A 135 11.48 18.40 -20.70
N GLU A 136 11.85 17.82 -19.55
CA GLU A 136 12.53 16.51 -19.47
C GLU A 136 11.63 15.42 -18.92
N ILE A 137 10.66 15.78 -18.07
CA ILE A 137 9.72 14.83 -17.45
C ILE A 137 8.36 15.49 -17.22
N GLY A 138 7.28 14.80 -17.61
CA GLY A 138 5.93 15.32 -17.46
C GLY A 138 5.47 15.44 -16.03
N TRP A 139 5.42 14.32 -15.28
CA TRP A 139 4.96 14.27 -13.90
C TRP A 139 6.08 13.90 -12.93
N LEU A 140 6.13 14.58 -11.80
CA LEU A 140 6.97 14.25 -10.65
C LEU A 140 6.06 13.63 -9.56
N PHE A 141 5.83 12.32 -9.65
CA PHE A 141 4.90 11.63 -8.76
C PHE A 141 5.20 10.12 -8.69
N ASP A 142 4.34 9.36 -8.02
CA ASP A 142 4.39 7.90 -7.86
C ASP A 142 5.79 7.41 -7.46
N PRO A 143 6.26 7.81 -6.26
CA PRO A 143 7.55 7.39 -5.79
C PRO A 143 7.60 5.90 -5.49
N ALA A 144 8.77 5.29 -5.74
CA ALA A 144 9.18 4.01 -5.19
C ALA A 144 10.53 4.18 -4.51
N VAL A 145 10.77 3.49 -3.41
CA VAL A 145 11.99 3.62 -2.63
C VAL A 145 12.65 2.28 -2.37
N LEU A 146 13.96 2.25 -2.51
CA LEU A 146 14.81 1.11 -2.17
C LEU A 146 15.87 1.56 -1.17
N VAL A 147 16.07 0.80 -0.11
CA VAL A 147 17.29 0.80 0.70
C VAL A 147 18.05 -0.45 0.35
N ASP A 148 19.22 -0.29 -0.26
CA ASP A 148 20.04 -1.42 -0.69
C ASP A 148 20.78 -2.07 0.49
N ASP A 149 21.41 -3.22 0.27
CA ASP A 149 22.10 -4.00 1.31
C ASP A 149 23.25 -3.24 1.99
N ASP A 150 23.85 -2.29 1.28
CA ASP A 150 24.89 -1.41 1.83
C ASP A 150 24.32 -0.20 2.62
N GLY A 151 23.00 -0.11 2.69
CA GLY A 151 22.27 0.99 3.34
C GLY A 151 22.08 2.23 2.48
N THR A 152 22.50 2.22 1.20
CA THR A 152 22.26 3.34 0.28
C THR A 152 20.78 3.40 -0.11
N GLY A 153 20.19 4.60 -0.02
CA GLY A 153 18.82 4.85 -0.44
C GLY A 153 18.71 5.29 -1.90
N TYR A 154 17.68 4.82 -2.59
CA TYR A 154 17.35 5.23 -3.96
C TYR A 154 15.87 5.53 -4.06
N LEU A 155 15.52 6.62 -4.77
CA LEU A 155 14.14 7.03 -5.02
C LEU A 155 13.88 7.01 -6.53
N TYR A 156 12.85 6.28 -6.92
CA TYR A 156 12.37 6.15 -8.31
C TYR A 156 11.03 6.88 -8.42
N PHE A 157 10.77 7.53 -9.55
CA PHE A 157 9.55 8.30 -9.72
C PHE A 157 9.33 8.69 -11.18
N GLY A 158 8.16 9.20 -11.47
CA GLY A 158 7.87 9.86 -12.74
C GLY A 158 6.59 9.41 -13.41
N GLY A 159 6.26 10.06 -14.50
CA GLY A 159 5.12 9.75 -15.34
C GLY A 159 5.06 10.57 -16.61
N ILE A 160 4.24 10.11 -17.56
CA ILE A 160 4.22 10.63 -18.93
C ILE A 160 3.76 12.10 -18.99
N GLY A 161 2.83 12.51 -18.10
CA GLY A 161 2.33 13.89 -18.09
C GLY A 161 1.58 14.31 -19.35
N ASN A 162 1.35 15.62 -19.47
CA ASN A 162 0.67 16.24 -20.60
C ASN A 162 1.65 16.53 -21.76
N THR A 163 2.30 15.52 -22.23
CA THR A 163 3.21 15.65 -23.33
C THR A 163 2.47 15.40 -24.66
N ASP A 164 3.10 15.70 -25.78
CA ASP A 164 2.49 15.57 -27.09
C ASP A 164 2.24 14.09 -27.45
N GLY A 165 1.24 13.48 -26.80
CA GLY A 165 0.84 12.08 -26.92
C GLY A 165 0.33 11.68 -28.32
N LYS A 166 0.54 12.53 -29.32
CA LYS A 166 0.19 12.28 -30.73
C LYS A 166 1.36 11.70 -31.53
N LYS A 167 2.55 11.62 -30.94
CA LYS A 167 3.72 11.07 -31.64
C LYS A 167 4.01 9.65 -31.11
N GLU A 168 4.03 8.68 -32.04
CA GLU A 168 4.28 7.28 -31.70
C GLU A 168 5.61 7.09 -30.97
N ASP A 169 6.68 7.75 -31.41
CA ASP A 169 7.98 7.68 -30.75
C ASP A 169 7.93 8.12 -29.29
N PHE A 170 7.17 9.18 -28.99
CA PHE A 170 6.95 9.63 -27.63
C PHE A 170 6.16 8.61 -26.80
N ILE A 171 5.14 7.95 -27.38
CA ILE A 171 4.37 6.91 -26.69
C ILE A 171 5.23 5.68 -26.40
N ARG A 172 6.11 5.31 -27.34
CA ARG A 172 7.02 4.16 -27.18
C ARG A 172 8.15 4.44 -26.20
N ASN A 173 8.72 5.64 -26.24
CA ASN A 173 9.92 6.03 -25.51
C ASN A 173 9.72 7.35 -24.75
N PRO A 174 8.83 7.38 -23.74
CA PRO A 174 8.44 8.64 -23.09
C PRO A 174 9.55 9.27 -22.25
N LYS A 175 10.60 8.49 -21.88
CA LYS A 175 11.74 8.93 -21.05
C LYS A 175 11.30 9.66 -19.76
N CYS A 176 10.18 9.25 -19.19
CA CYS A 176 9.53 9.90 -18.08
C CYS A 176 9.76 9.22 -16.70
N ALA A 177 10.59 8.19 -16.65
CA ALA A 177 11.03 7.57 -15.40
C ALA A 177 12.38 8.16 -14.94
N ARG A 178 12.55 8.30 -13.63
CA ARG A 178 13.76 8.80 -13.00
C ARG A 178 14.16 7.94 -11.81
N VAL A 179 15.46 7.92 -11.56
CA VAL A 179 16.04 7.43 -10.30
C VAL A 179 17.04 8.46 -9.79
N VAL A 180 17.04 8.67 -8.47
CA VAL A 180 18.04 9.46 -7.76
C VAL A 180 18.61 8.66 -6.60
N LYS A 181 19.87 8.91 -6.27
CA LYS A 181 20.44 8.48 -5.01
C LYS A 181 19.99 9.43 -3.89
N LEU A 182 19.67 8.90 -2.74
CA LEU A 182 19.36 9.69 -1.54
C LEU A 182 20.62 9.87 -0.69
N SER A 183 20.64 10.96 0.05
CA SER A 183 21.64 11.17 1.10
C SER A 183 21.49 10.14 2.22
N ASP A 184 22.51 10.03 3.09
CA ASP A 184 22.51 9.03 4.17
C ASP A 184 21.34 9.17 5.14
N ASP A 185 20.84 10.39 5.34
CA ASP A 185 19.67 10.68 6.18
C ASP A 185 18.34 10.48 5.47
N MET A 186 18.34 10.09 4.19
CA MET A 186 17.15 9.81 3.36
C MET A 186 16.23 11.02 3.14
N THR A 187 16.64 12.24 3.48
CA THR A 187 15.81 13.46 3.44
C THR A 187 16.26 14.50 2.42
N SER A 188 17.30 14.19 1.67
CA SER A 188 17.78 14.97 0.52
C SER A 188 18.31 14.09 -0.59
N VAL A 189 18.50 14.66 -1.78
CA VAL A 189 19.04 13.99 -2.96
C VAL A 189 20.56 14.14 -2.99
N ASP A 190 21.28 13.07 -3.35
CA ASP A 190 22.71 13.04 -3.56
C ASP A 190 23.03 12.88 -5.06
N GLY A 191 23.11 13.99 -5.78
CA GLY A 191 23.40 14.03 -7.22
C GLY A 191 22.19 14.30 -8.11
N ASP A 192 22.35 14.04 -9.40
CA ASP A 192 21.36 14.33 -10.44
C ASP A 192 20.39 13.18 -10.65
N ALA A 193 19.17 13.46 -11.12
CA ALA A 193 18.21 12.45 -11.51
C ALA A 193 18.63 11.80 -12.85
N LYS A 194 18.78 10.48 -12.84
CA LYS A 194 19.09 9.68 -14.04
C LYS A 194 17.79 9.18 -14.68
N THR A 195 17.69 9.30 -16.00
CA THR A 195 16.56 8.76 -16.76
C THR A 195 16.62 7.23 -16.83
N ILE A 196 15.47 6.58 -16.64
CA ILE A 196 15.24 5.17 -16.97
C ILE A 196 14.46 5.13 -18.26
N ASP A 197 15.01 4.49 -19.30
CA ASP A 197 14.37 4.36 -20.62
C ASP A 197 13.29 3.26 -20.59
N ALA A 198 12.22 3.49 -19.82
CA ALA A 198 11.11 2.58 -19.65
C ALA A 198 10.13 2.67 -20.84
N PRO A 199 10.05 1.62 -21.69
CA PRO A 199 9.20 1.68 -22.89
C PRO A 199 7.71 1.75 -22.52
N PHE A 200 6.96 2.59 -23.20
CA PHE A 200 5.53 2.76 -22.98
C PHE A 200 5.12 3.15 -21.55
N MET A 201 6.02 3.64 -20.72
CA MET A 201 5.69 4.02 -19.34
C MET A 201 4.57 5.06 -19.30
N PHE A 202 3.68 4.92 -18.32
CA PHE A 202 2.65 5.89 -18.01
C PHE A 202 2.84 6.45 -16.59
N GLU A 203 2.84 5.59 -15.56
CA GLU A 203 2.88 5.94 -14.13
C GLU A 203 3.34 4.74 -13.28
N ASP A 204 3.28 4.84 -11.96
CA ASP A 204 3.37 3.71 -11.02
C ASP A 204 4.76 3.10 -10.96
N SER A 205 5.73 3.84 -10.43
CA SER A 205 7.07 3.31 -10.20
C SER A 205 7.10 2.26 -9.09
N GLY A 206 7.76 1.13 -9.35
CA GLY A 206 8.09 0.09 -8.39
C GLY A 206 9.55 -0.32 -8.50
N ILE A 207 10.12 -0.83 -7.42
CA ILE A 207 11.50 -1.33 -7.39
C ILE A 207 11.65 -2.50 -6.43
N ASN A 208 12.31 -3.57 -6.86
CA ASN A 208 12.63 -4.73 -6.03
C ASN A 208 14.04 -5.22 -6.31
N LYS A 209 14.72 -5.69 -5.28
CA LYS A 209 15.94 -6.48 -5.42
C LYS A 209 15.60 -7.96 -5.27
N ILE A 210 15.92 -8.78 -6.27
CA ILE A 210 15.74 -10.23 -6.25
C ILE A 210 17.08 -10.86 -6.57
N GLY A 211 17.68 -11.55 -5.62
CA GLY A 211 19.08 -11.97 -5.71
C GLY A 211 19.99 -10.74 -5.84
N ASP A 212 20.88 -10.76 -6.82
CA ASP A 212 21.82 -9.67 -7.09
C ASP A 212 21.33 -8.68 -8.17
N LYS A 213 20.05 -8.77 -8.56
CA LYS A 213 19.46 -7.95 -9.62
C LYS A 213 18.42 -6.98 -9.09
N TYR A 214 18.29 -5.85 -9.77
CA TYR A 214 17.31 -4.79 -9.49
C TYR A 214 16.23 -4.82 -10.55
N TYR A 215 14.97 -4.87 -10.14
CA TYR A 215 13.81 -4.93 -11.00
C TYR A 215 12.97 -3.68 -10.83
N TYR A 216 13.06 -2.78 -11.82
CA TYR A 216 12.18 -1.60 -11.91
C TYR A 216 10.88 -2.01 -12.58
N SER A 217 9.75 -1.69 -11.96
CA SER A 217 8.42 -1.99 -12.49
C SER A 217 7.58 -0.72 -12.64
N TYR A 218 6.61 -0.73 -13.56
CA TYR A 218 5.79 0.42 -13.87
C TYR A 218 4.54 0.04 -14.65
N CYS A 219 3.51 0.91 -14.63
CA CYS A 219 2.32 0.77 -15.47
C CYS A 219 2.58 1.30 -16.87
N THR A 220 2.26 0.48 -17.88
CA THR A 220 2.33 0.88 -19.30
C THR A 220 1.15 1.78 -19.67
N ASN A 221 1.35 2.68 -20.64
CA ASN A 221 0.31 3.63 -21.05
C ASN A 221 -0.88 2.97 -21.76
N TRP A 222 -1.97 3.74 -21.90
CA TRP A 222 -3.26 3.31 -22.42
C TRP A 222 -3.39 3.43 -23.94
N THR A 223 -2.41 4.04 -24.61
CA THR A 223 -2.49 4.38 -26.03
C THR A 223 -2.22 3.15 -26.89
N GLY A 224 -3.25 2.64 -27.54
CA GLY A 224 -3.17 1.51 -28.47
C GLY A 224 -3.19 1.91 -29.94
N SER A 225 -3.52 3.18 -30.24
CA SER A 225 -3.54 3.71 -31.60
C SER A 225 -3.32 5.23 -31.61
N ILE A 226 -2.80 5.76 -32.74
CA ILE A 226 -2.64 7.19 -32.95
C ILE A 226 -3.26 7.48 -34.32
N ASP A 227 -4.14 8.48 -34.40
CA ASP A 227 -4.86 8.89 -35.63
C ASP A 227 -5.51 7.71 -36.40
N GLY A 228 -6.02 6.70 -35.63
CA GLY A 228 -6.65 5.50 -36.17
C GLY A 228 -5.68 4.40 -36.59
N VAL A 229 -4.38 4.60 -36.48
CA VAL A 229 -3.34 3.60 -36.77
C VAL A 229 -2.98 2.86 -35.46
N THR A 230 -3.11 1.54 -35.48
CA THR A 230 -2.75 0.69 -34.33
C THR A 230 -1.25 0.69 -34.14
N ILE A 231 -0.82 0.91 -32.88
CA ILE A 231 0.57 0.77 -32.45
C ILE A 231 0.82 -0.71 -32.13
N ASP A 232 1.91 -1.26 -32.66
CA ASP A 232 2.34 -2.61 -32.28
C ASP A 232 2.81 -2.61 -30.81
N ARG A 233 2.12 -3.36 -29.98
CA ARG A 233 2.35 -3.51 -28.54
C ARG A 233 2.27 -4.99 -28.09
N ALA A 234 2.59 -5.91 -28.98
CA ALA A 234 2.54 -7.34 -28.67
C ALA A 234 3.38 -7.67 -27.43
N ASP A 235 4.57 -7.09 -27.32
CA ASP A 235 5.50 -7.33 -26.21
C ASP A 235 5.25 -6.40 -25.01
N CYS A 236 4.45 -5.34 -25.17
CA CYS A 236 4.19 -4.36 -24.11
C CYS A 236 2.72 -3.89 -24.13
N PRO A 237 1.77 -4.76 -23.72
CA PRO A 237 0.34 -4.46 -23.74
C PRO A 237 -0.03 -3.21 -22.92
N THR A 238 -1.17 -2.59 -23.26
CA THR A 238 -1.66 -1.39 -22.60
C THR A 238 -2.05 -1.63 -21.15
N ALA A 239 -1.75 -0.66 -20.28
CA ALA A 239 -2.18 -0.62 -18.87
C ALA A 239 -1.82 -1.86 -18.03
N ASN A 240 -0.77 -2.57 -18.41
CA ASN A 240 -0.21 -3.70 -17.65
C ASN A 240 1.00 -3.25 -16.84
N ILE A 241 1.41 -4.05 -15.87
CA ILE A 241 2.66 -3.82 -15.13
C ILE A 241 3.81 -4.48 -15.88
N ALA A 242 4.72 -3.66 -16.35
CA ALA A 242 5.95 -4.07 -17.00
C ALA A 242 7.13 -4.07 -16.02
N VAL A 243 8.13 -4.86 -16.30
CA VAL A 243 9.35 -5.00 -15.51
C VAL A 243 10.57 -4.82 -16.39
N MET A 244 11.58 -4.15 -15.84
CA MET A 244 12.94 -4.04 -16.38
C MET A 244 13.94 -4.55 -15.37
N VAL A 245 15.08 -5.05 -15.80
CA VAL A 245 16.15 -5.61 -14.95
C VAL A 245 17.47 -4.90 -15.16
N SER A 246 18.24 -4.73 -14.09
CA SER A 246 19.59 -4.16 -14.11
C SER A 246 20.50 -4.82 -13.08
N ASP A 247 21.82 -4.73 -13.29
CA ASP A 247 22.86 -5.07 -12.31
C ASP A 247 23.14 -3.93 -11.32
N SER A 248 22.50 -2.77 -11.50
CA SER A 248 22.72 -1.58 -10.68
C SER A 248 21.40 -0.90 -10.32
N PRO A 249 21.23 -0.39 -9.08
CA PRO A 249 20.03 0.35 -8.70
C PRO A 249 19.84 1.66 -9.51
N MET A 250 20.92 2.21 -10.07
CA MET A 250 20.89 3.43 -10.90
C MET A 250 20.74 3.16 -12.41
N GLY A 251 20.44 1.93 -12.83
CA GLY A 251 20.23 1.54 -14.24
C GLY A 251 21.48 0.82 -14.75
N ASP A 252 21.74 0.47 -15.96
CA ASP A 252 21.11 0.40 -17.24
C ASP A 252 19.98 -0.67 -17.30
N PHE A 253 18.77 -0.28 -17.02
CA PHE A 253 17.64 -1.21 -17.00
C PHE A 253 17.30 -1.72 -18.39
N LYS A 254 17.11 -3.03 -18.52
CA LYS A 254 16.68 -3.70 -19.76
C LYS A 254 15.26 -4.22 -19.58
N TYR A 255 14.43 -4.00 -20.59
CA TYR A 255 13.05 -4.48 -20.59
C TYR A 255 12.99 -6.01 -20.54
N VAL A 256 12.12 -6.54 -19.67
CA VAL A 256 11.89 -7.99 -19.49
C VAL A 256 10.53 -8.37 -20.08
N GLY A 257 9.46 -7.70 -19.72
CA GLY A 257 8.10 -7.97 -20.16
C GLY A 257 7.04 -7.45 -19.22
N CYS A 258 5.77 -7.74 -19.52
CA CYS A 258 4.63 -7.44 -18.65
C CYS A 258 4.33 -8.63 -17.75
N VAL A 259 4.49 -8.45 -16.44
CA VAL A 259 4.38 -9.51 -15.42
C VAL A 259 3.03 -9.57 -14.74
N LEU A 260 2.23 -8.50 -14.79
CA LEU A 260 0.91 -8.43 -14.20
C LEU A 260 -0.06 -7.69 -15.13
N LYS A 261 -1.14 -8.36 -15.52
CA LYS A 261 -2.16 -7.76 -16.37
C LYS A 261 -3.00 -6.75 -15.58
N ASN A 262 -3.65 -5.82 -16.28
CA ASN A 262 -4.61 -4.92 -15.65
C ASN A 262 -5.69 -5.72 -14.89
N PRO A 263 -6.07 -5.31 -13.67
CA PRO A 263 -7.15 -5.97 -12.90
C PRO A 263 -8.44 -6.17 -13.67
N GLY A 264 -8.73 -5.31 -14.65
CA GLY A 264 -9.88 -5.46 -15.55
C GLY A 264 -9.90 -6.77 -16.33
N THR A 265 -8.76 -7.36 -16.61
CA THR A 265 -8.66 -8.68 -17.27
C THR A 265 -9.30 -9.78 -16.42
N TYR A 266 -9.21 -9.69 -15.10
CA TYR A 266 -9.68 -10.72 -14.17
C TYR A 266 -11.05 -10.40 -13.57
N PHE A 267 -11.34 -9.10 -13.34
CA PHE A 267 -12.54 -8.67 -12.62
C PHE A 267 -13.60 -8.02 -13.51
N GLY A 268 -13.28 -7.79 -14.78
CA GLY A 268 -14.21 -7.19 -15.74
C GLY A 268 -14.38 -5.68 -15.58
N VAL A 269 -13.57 -5.04 -14.73
CA VAL A 269 -13.60 -3.59 -14.46
C VAL A 269 -12.22 -3.03 -14.68
N THR A 270 -12.00 -2.41 -15.82
CA THR A 270 -10.76 -1.75 -16.18
C THR A 270 -10.67 -0.36 -15.55
N GLY A 271 -9.50 0.00 -15.07
CA GLY A 271 -9.20 1.31 -14.49
C GLY A 271 -7.70 1.56 -14.50
N ASN A 272 -7.27 2.71 -13.95
CA ASN A 272 -5.85 2.92 -13.73
C ASN A 272 -5.27 1.76 -12.92
N ASN A 273 -4.00 1.48 -13.12
CA ASN A 273 -3.31 0.35 -12.52
C ASN A 273 -2.16 0.88 -11.69
N HIS A 274 -2.04 0.39 -10.46
CA HIS A 274 -0.96 0.74 -9.55
C HIS A 274 -0.65 -0.47 -8.68
N HIS A 275 0.63 -0.74 -8.47
CA HIS A 275 1.10 -1.94 -7.79
C HIS A 275 2.27 -1.67 -6.83
N CYS A 276 2.54 -2.65 -6.00
CA CYS A 276 3.79 -2.81 -5.26
C CYS A 276 4.10 -4.30 -5.14
N PHE A 277 5.33 -4.69 -5.43
CA PHE A 277 5.79 -6.05 -5.14
C PHE A 277 6.56 -6.06 -3.83
N THR A 278 6.28 -7.05 -2.98
CA THR A 278 6.90 -7.13 -1.65
C THR A 278 7.21 -8.58 -1.30
N GLN A 279 8.43 -8.82 -0.86
CA GLN A 279 8.81 -10.12 -0.31
C GLN A 279 8.33 -10.24 1.13
N PHE A 280 7.69 -11.35 1.45
CA PHE A 280 7.29 -11.68 2.80
C PHE A 280 7.25 -13.19 3.00
N ASN A 281 7.83 -13.67 4.10
CA ASN A 281 7.88 -15.09 4.44
C ASN A 281 8.32 -16.00 3.29
N GLY A 282 9.38 -15.59 2.56
CA GLY A 282 9.96 -16.34 1.45
C GLY A 282 9.16 -16.36 0.16
N LYS A 283 8.11 -15.57 0.04
CA LYS A 283 7.28 -15.41 -1.14
C LYS A 283 7.25 -13.96 -1.62
N LEU A 284 6.94 -13.78 -2.90
CA LEU A 284 6.70 -12.46 -3.49
C LEU A 284 5.20 -12.23 -3.64
N TYR A 285 4.73 -11.06 -3.20
CA TYR A 285 3.33 -10.66 -3.28
C TYR A 285 3.17 -9.42 -4.14
N ALA A 286 2.10 -9.40 -4.93
CA ALA A 286 1.64 -8.21 -5.63
C ALA A 286 0.48 -7.59 -4.85
N PHE A 287 0.70 -6.38 -4.32
CA PHE A 287 -0.35 -5.50 -3.85
C PHE A 287 -0.75 -4.60 -5.01
N TYR A 288 -2.03 -4.45 -5.25
CA TYR A 288 -2.55 -3.64 -6.35
C TYR A 288 -3.94 -3.13 -6.01
N HIS A 289 -4.40 -2.10 -6.70
CA HIS A 289 -5.76 -1.65 -6.52
C HIS A 289 -6.70 -2.07 -7.66
N THR A 290 -7.99 -2.11 -7.37
CA THR A 290 -9.06 -2.34 -8.36
C THR A 290 -10.30 -1.54 -8.00
N LYS A 291 -11.13 -1.23 -9.00
CA LYS A 291 -12.44 -0.58 -8.84
C LYS A 291 -13.59 -1.57 -8.64
N LYS A 292 -13.32 -2.87 -8.61
CA LYS A 292 -14.33 -3.93 -8.62
C LYS A 292 -15.38 -3.77 -7.52
N ASP A 293 -14.95 -3.50 -6.29
CA ASP A 293 -15.88 -3.45 -5.15
C ASP A 293 -16.69 -2.15 -5.17
N THR A 294 -16.10 -1.04 -5.57
CA THR A 294 -16.79 0.24 -5.64
C THR A 294 -17.87 0.26 -6.71
N ILE A 295 -17.65 -0.39 -7.85
CA ILE A 295 -18.68 -0.55 -8.88
C ILE A 295 -19.78 -1.51 -8.42
N ALA A 296 -19.42 -2.60 -7.72
CA ALA A 296 -20.38 -3.58 -7.21
C ALA A 296 -21.37 -2.96 -6.20
N VAL A 297 -20.96 -1.96 -5.42
CA VAL A 297 -21.86 -1.21 -4.50
C VAL A 297 -22.52 0.01 -5.13
N GLY A 298 -22.40 0.16 -6.46
CA GLY A 298 -23.11 1.20 -7.23
C GLY A 298 -22.52 2.60 -7.13
N THR A 299 -21.26 2.73 -6.69
CA THR A 299 -20.56 4.01 -6.73
C THR A 299 -20.12 4.30 -8.16
N LYS A 300 -20.32 5.52 -8.61
CA LYS A 300 -19.78 5.95 -9.90
C LYS A 300 -18.32 6.29 -9.75
N GLN A 301 -17.51 5.68 -10.61
CA GLN A 301 -16.20 6.07 -11.10
C GLN A 301 -15.02 6.26 -10.13
N ASP A 302 -14.01 5.49 -10.41
CA ASP A 302 -12.59 5.65 -10.05
C ASP A 302 -12.21 5.61 -8.58
N TYR A 303 -13.08 5.14 -7.71
CA TYR A 303 -12.72 4.78 -6.34
C TYR A 303 -12.15 3.37 -6.29
N ARG A 304 -11.10 3.18 -5.51
CA ARG A 304 -10.25 2.01 -5.59
C ARG A 304 -10.13 1.32 -4.24
N THR A 305 -9.98 0.01 -4.28
CA THR A 305 -9.69 -0.84 -3.10
C THR A 305 -8.44 -1.67 -3.34
N THR A 306 -7.63 -1.84 -2.31
CA THR A 306 -6.39 -2.62 -2.38
C THR A 306 -6.65 -4.10 -2.23
N TYR A 307 -6.03 -4.87 -3.08
CA TYR A 307 -5.98 -6.33 -3.11
C TYR A 307 -4.55 -6.82 -3.01
N VAL A 308 -4.39 -8.10 -2.70
CA VAL A 308 -3.11 -8.80 -2.70
C VAL A 308 -3.25 -10.20 -3.28
N ASN A 309 -2.28 -10.59 -4.09
CA ASN A 309 -2.10 -11.97 -4.55
C ASN A 309 -0.62 -12.36 -4.44
N GLU A 310 -0.35 -13.65 -4.32
CA GLU A 310 1.00 -14.17 -4.48
C GLU A 310 1.42 -13.98 -5.94
N LEU A 311 2.61 -13.44 -6.16
CA LEU A 311 3.18 -13.24 -7.48
C LEU A 311 4.09 -14.42 -7.80
N ASN A 312 3.82 -15.09 -8.91
CA ASN A 312 4.61 -16.25 -9.32
C ASN A 312 5.96 -15.78 -9.87
N LEU A 313 7.03 -16.37 -9.35
CA LEU A 313 8.35 -16.32 -10.00
C LEU A 313 8.48 -17.50 -10.96
N GLY A 314 9.22 -17.29 -12.03
CA GLY A 314 9.55 -18.32 -13.01
C GLY A 314 10.66 -19.26 -12.54
N ASP A 315 11.02 -20.19 -13.40
CA ASP A 315 12.03 -21.23 -13.13
C ASP A 315 13.40 -20.65 -12.82
N ASN A 316 13.70 -19.42 -13.28
CA ASN A 316 14.95 -18.71 -13.01
C ASN A 316 14.99 -18.06 -11.63
N GLY A 317 13.90 -18.13 -10.83
CA GLY A 317 13.79 -17.48 -9.53
C GLY A 317 13.54 -15.96 -9.62
N ASP A 318 13.24 -15.47 -10.82
CA ASP A 318 12.81 -14.10 -11.12
C ASP A 318 11.48 -14.10 -11.88
N PHE A 319 11.18 -13.07 -12.66
CA PHE A 319 9.93 -12.99 -13.44
C PHE A 319 9.92 -13.84 -14.73
N THR A 320 10.98 -14.64 -15.00
CA THR A 320 11.12 -15.39 -16.23
C THR A 320 11.25 -16.90 -16.01
N ASN A 321 10.68 -17.68 -16.93
CA ASN A 321 10.85 -19.12 -17.01
C ASN A 321 12.15 -19.47 -17.75
N ALA A 322 12.57 -20.73 -17.68
CA ALA A 322 13.78 -21.24 -18.33
C ALA A 322 13.76 -21.06 -19.87
N ASP A 323 12.58 -21.03 -20.48
CA ASP A 323 12.40 -20.78 -21.92
C ASP A 323 12.36 -19.29 -22.30
N GLY A 324 12.54 -18.39 -21.31
CA GLY A 324 12.50 -16.93 -21.48
C GLY A 324 11.09 -16.32 -21.50
N THR A 325 10.05 -17.11 -21.31
CA THR A 325 8.68 -16.56 -21.17
C THR A 325 8.47 -15.95 -19.78
N ILE A 326 7.52 -15.03 -19.67
CA ILE A 326 7.13 -14.41 -18.39
C ILE A 326 6.30 -15.38 -17.57
N ALA A 327 6.60 -15.50 -16.28
CA ALA A 327 5.81 -16.25 -15.33
C ALA A 327 4.41 -15.63 -15.19
N ASP A 328 3.34 -16.44 -15.39
CA ASP A 328 1.96 -15.94 -15.37
C ASP A 328 1.45 -15.84 -13.92
N THR A 329 1.06 -14.66 -13.52
CA THR A 329 0.37 -14.40 -12.24
C THR A 329 -1.09 -14.06 -12.51
N LYS A 330 -2.00 -14.77 -11.81
CA LYS A 330 -3.44 -14.55 -11.91
C LYS A 330 -3.96 -13.87 -10.65
N MET A 331 -4.56 -12.71 -10.81
CA MET A 331 -5.30 -12.05 -9.74
C MET A 331 -6.59 -12.84 -9.45
N THR A 332 -6.89 -13.03 -8.17
CA THR A 332 -8.09 -13.75 -7.71
C THR A 332 -8.93 -12.89 -6.77
N LYS A 333 -10.24 -13.15 -6.74
CA LYS A 333 -11.17 -12.48 -5.83
C LYS A 333 -10.97 -12.89 -4.36
N THR A 334 -10.38 -14.06 -4.15
CA THR A 334 -10.13 -14.62 -2.82
C THR A 334 -8.81 -14.12 -2.20
N GLY A 335 -7.97 -13.46 -3.00
CA GLY A 335 -6.67 -12.99 -2.53
C GLY A 335 -5.71 -14.14 -2.20
N VAL A 336 -5.09 -14.08 -1.02
CA VAL A 336 -4.12 -15.05 -0.53
C VAL A 336 -4.69 -15.86 0.64
N SER A 337 -4.14 -17.04 0.85
CA SER A 337 -4.42 -17.84 2.06
C SER A 337 -3.59 -17.32 3.23
N SER A 338 -4.11 -17.53 4.44
CA SER A 338 -3.35 -17.22 5.67
C SER A 338 -2.05 -18.02 5.72
N ILE A 339 -0.97 -17.33 6.09
CA ILE A 339 0.35 -17.93 6.31
C ILE A 339 0.65 -18.16 7.79
N GLY A 340 -0.33 -17.89 8.68
CA GLY A 340 -0.21 -18.04 10.12
C GLY A 340 -1.54 -18.26 10.80
N THR A 341 -1.55 -18.14 12.10
CA THR A 341 -2.76 -18.20 12.95
C THR A 341 -2.70 -17.11 14.00
N ILE A 342 -3.86 -16.65 14.43
CA ILE A 342 -3.97 -15.75 15.59
C ILE A 342 -3.92 -16.60 16.87
N ASN A 343 -3.00 -16.26 17.78
CA ASN A 343 -2.94 -16.82 19.13
C ASN A 343 -3.97 -16.11 20.03
N PRO A 344 -5.08 -16.76 20.42
CA PRO A 344 -6.12 -16.11 21.22
C PRO A 344 -5.74 -15.89 22.69
N TYR A 345 -4.63 -16.47 23.14
CA TYR A 345 -4.17 -16.37 24.55
C TYR A 345 -3.28 -15.15 24.80
N GLU A 346 -2.92 -14.43 23.73
CA GLU A 346 -2.29 -13.12 23.79
C GLU A 346 -3.34 -12.03 23.57
N THR A 347 -3.00 -10.78 23.90
CA THR A 347 -3.86 -9.65 23.59
C THR A 347 -3.89 -9.42 22.08
N VAL A 348 -5.09 -9.43 21.51
CA VAL A 348 -5.34 -9.10 20.10
C VAL A 348 -6.09 -7.78 20.06
N GLU A 349 -5.56 -6.82 19.33
CA GLU A 349 -6.22 -5.53 19.13
C GLU A 349 -7.48 -5.71 18.26
N ALA A 350 -8.57 -5.05 18.65
CA ALA A 350 -9.87 -5.25 18.01
C ALA A 350 -9.91 -4.78 16.55
N GLU A 351 -9.07 -3.81 16.21
CA GLU A 351 -8.89 -3.35 14.83
C GLU A 351 -8.12 -4.33 13.93
N THR A 352 -7.76 -5.51 14.45
CA THR A 352 -7.18 -6.63 13.69
C THR A 352 -8.29 -7.59 13.27
N PHE A 353 -8.68 -7.57 12.01
CA PHE A 353 -9.76 -8.42 11.47
C PHE A 353 -9.57 -8.76 9.99
N ALA A 354 -10.17 -9.87 9.57
CA ALA A 354 -10.26 -10.30 8.18
C ALA A 354 -11.52 -9.78 7.49
N MET A 355 -12.60 -9.58 8.25
CA MET A 355 -13.92 -9.20 7.76
C MET A 355 -14.54 -8.18 8.70
N ALA A 356 -15.31 -7.26 8.14
CA ALA A 356 -16.07 -6.28 8.93
C ALA A 356 -17.32 -5.82 8.19
N ASP A 357 -18.34 -5.45 8.94
CA ASP A 357 -19.52 -4.74 8.42
C ASP A 357 -19.84 -3.54 9.30
N THR A 358 -19.82 -2.36 8.70
CA THR A 358 -20.26 -1.08 9.29
C THR A 358 -19.57 -0.76 10.63
N VAL A 359 -18.27 -0.98 10.67
CA VAL A 359 -17.41 -0.54 11.77
C VAL A 359 -16.44 0.53 11.29
N GLY A 360 -15.95 1.33 12.22
CA GLY A 360 -14.84 2.26 12.00
C GLY A 360 -13.78 2.09 13.10
N THR A 361 -12.66 2.77 12.93
CA THR A 361 -11.58 2.82 13.91
C THR A 361 -11.38 4.25 14.40
N VAL A 362 -11.02 4.39 15.67
CA VAL A 362 -10.74 5.67 16.32
C VAL A 362 -9.52 5.53 17.22
N ILE A 363 -8.68 6.56 17.23
CA ILE A 363 -7.52 6.63 18.14
C ILE A 363 -8.01 6.54 19.59
N ASN A 364 -7.30 5.77 20.42
CA ASN A 364 -7.51 5.73 21.86
C ASN A 364 -6.18 6.01 22.62
N ASN A 365 -6.28 6.19 23.94
CA ASN A 365 -5.15 6.48 24.82
C ASN A 365 -4.52 5.23 25.47
N GLU A 366 -5.04 4.04 25.18
CA GLU A 366 -4.46 2.80 25.65
C GLU A 366 -3.15 2.51 24.92
N LYS A 367 -2.23 1.83 25.58
CA LYS A 367 -0.99 1.38 24.94
C LYS A 367 -1.31 0.20 24.01
N ALA A 368 -0.84 0.25 22.77
CA ALA A 368 -0.93 -0.87 21.84
C ALA A 368 -0.18 -2.10 22.39
N SER A 369 -0.68 -3.29 22.09
CA SER A 369 -0.03 -4.55 22.48
C SER A 369 1.27 -4.82 21.74
N ASN A 370 1.44 -4.24 20.55
CA ASN A 370 2.66 -4.34 19.75
C ASN A 370 3.55 -3.10 19.99
N GLU A 371 4.82 -3.34 20.36
CA GLU A 371 5.78 -2.28 20.69
C GLU A 371 6.16 -1.39 19.49
N ASP A 372 6.00 -1.89 18.26
CA ASP A 372 6.26 -1.12 17.05
C ASP A 372 5.15 -0.09 16.74
N TRP A 373 4.01 -0.14 17.44
CA TRP A 373 2.87 0.75 17.19
C TRP A 373 2.83 1.92 18.15
N ALA A 374 3.10 3.10 17.64
CA ALA A 374 3.10 4.32 18.45
C ALA A 374 1.69 4.85 18.75
N VAL A 375 0.69 4.42 18.00
CA VAL A 375 -0.70 4.84 18.14
C VAL A 375 -1.57 3.60 18.21
N ASN A 376 -2.47 3.57 19.20
CA ASN A 376 -3.47 2.52 19.36
C ASN A 376 -4.84 2.97 18.88
N TYR A 377 -5.65 2.02 18.43
CA TYR A 377 -6.98 2.25 17.91
C TYR A 377 -8.00 1.36 18.62
N SER A 378 -9.24 1.77 18.58
CA SER A 378 -10.38 0.93 18.95
C SER A 378 -11.35 0.85 17.79
N VAL A 379 -12.06 -0.26 17.70
CA VAL A 379 -13.17 -0.43 16.78
C VAL A 379 -14.44 0.15 17.43
N TYR A 380 -15.20 0.91 16.66
CA TYR A 380 -16.55 1.35 17.03
C TYR A 380 -17.57 0.91 15.98
N ASN A 381 -18.81 0.73 16.41
CA ASN A 381 -19.90 0.32 15.52
C ASN A 381 -20.70 1.49 14.98
N GLY A 382 -21.03 1.46 13.69
CA GLY A 382 -21.90 2.43 13.03
C GLY A 382 -23.38 2.06 13.05
N LYS A 383 -23.73 0.84 13.44
CA LYS A 383 -25.11 0.33 13.56
C LYS A 383 -25.17 -0.87 14.50
N ILE A 384 -26.36 -1.19 14.99
CA ILE A 384 -26.64 -2.48 15.68
C ILE A 384 -26.51 -3.61 14.64
N GLY A 385 -25.86 -4.72 15.02
CA GLY A 385 -25.55 -5.84 14.14
C GLY A 385 -24.29 -5.63 13.29
N ALA A 386 -23.54 -4.51 13.49
CA ALA A 386 -22.19 -4.38 12.95
C ALA A 386 -21.28 -5.45 13.55
N TYR A 387 -20.26 -5.88 12.81
CA TYR A 387 -19.36 -6.90 13.31
C TYR A 387 -17.94 -6.75 12.77
N ILE A 388 -17.01 -7.38 13.49
CA ILE A 388 -15.67 -7.75 13.00
C ILE A 388 -15.54 -9.27 13.04
N GLY A 389 -14.82 -9.84 12.07
CA GLY A 389 -14.51 -11.27 11.97
C GLY A 389 -13.02 -11.50 11.89
N VAL A 390 -12.48 -12.32 12.80
CA VAL A 390 -11.07 -12.69 12.87
C VAL A 390 -10.92 -14.12 12.43
N ALA A 391 -10.18 -14.34 11.37
CA ALA A 391 -9.98 -15.66 10.77
C ALA A 391 -8.81 -16.40 11.43
N ASP A 392 -8.81 -17.72 11.31
CA ASP A 392 -7.71 -18.62 11.71
C ASP A 392 -7.23 -18.44 13.17
N VAL A 393 -8.16 -18.20 14.10
CA VAL A 393 -7.88 -18.17 15.54
C VAL A 393 -7.69 -19.59 16.05
N ASP A 394 -6.49 -19.93 16.56
CA ASP A 394 -6.14 -21.30 16.97
C ASP A 394 -6.15 -21.47 18.48
N PHE A 395 -7.17 -22.14 18.97
CA PHE A 395 -7.34 -22.46 20.40
C PHE A 395 -6.54 -23.70 20.84
N GLY A 396 -5.89 -24.41 19.93
CA GLY A 396 -5.18 -25.66 20.21
C GLY A 396 -6.09 -26.75 20.76
N THR A 397 -5.49 -27.80 21.29
CA THR A 397 -6.21 -28.94 21.88
C THR A 397 -6.76 -28.67 23.28
N ASP A 398 -6.05 -27.83 24.06
CA ASP A 398 -6.47 -27.49 25.42
C ASP A 398 -7.71 -26.60 25.47
N GLY A 399 -7.86 -25.76 24.47
CA GLY A 399 -9.02 -24.91 24.25
C GLY A 399 -9.19 -23.79 25.28
N ALA A 400 -10.18 -22.93 25.04
CA ALA A 400 -10.52 -21.79 25.87
C ALA A 400 -11.88 -21.95 26.54
N SER A 401 -12.00 -21.43 27.78
CA SER A 401 -13.23 -21.45 28.59
C SER A 401 -13.76 -20.06 28.93
N GLU A 402 -12.94 -19.02 28.78
CA GLU A 402 -13.30 -17.62 29.09
C GLU A 402 -12.78 -16.70 27.99
N ILE A 403 -13.51 -15.59 27.78
CA ILE A 403 -13.05 -14.46 26.97
C ILE A 403 -12.93 -13.22 27.85
N THR A 404 -11.90 -12.44 27.63
CA THR A 404 -11.69 -11.12 28.20
C THR A 404 -11.68 -10.09 27.09
N MET A 405 -12.43 -9.02 27.25
CA MET A 405 -12.53 -7.92 26.28
C MET A 405 -12.31 -6.60 27.00
N LYS A 406 -11.70 -5.65 26.33
CA LYS A 406 -11.51 -4.27 26.79
C LYS A 406 -12.50 -3.39 26.04
N LEU A 407 -13.52 -2.93 26.71
CA LEU A 407 -14.67 -2.21 26.15
C LEU A 407 -14.78 -0.81 26.73
N GLY A 408 -15.13 0.18 25.91
CA GLY A 408 -15.43 1.54 26.28
C GLY A 408 -16.71 2.01 25.59
N ASP A 409 -17.11 3.24 25.86
CA ASP A 409 -18.22 3.90 25.17
C ASP A 409 -17.71 5.00 24.20
N SER A 410 -18.57 5.47 23.32
CA SER A 410 -18.20 6.46 22.29
C SER A 410 -17.92 7.86 22.87
N THR A 411 -18.27 8.10 24.13
CA THR A 411 -18.16 9.41 24.80
C THR A 411 -16.94 9.55 25.69
N SER A 412 -16.23 8.43 25.95
CA SER A 412 -15.14 8.34 26.92
C SER A 412 -13.96 7.57 26.34
N ASP A 413 -12.74 8.02 26.65
CA ASP A 413 -11.51 7.29 26.36
C ASP A 413 -11.12 6.32 27.49
N SER A 414 -12.07 5.97 28.39
CA SER A 414 -11.85 4.98 29.43
C SER A 414 -12.42 3.63 29.05
N TYR A 415 -11.61 2.59 29.24
CA TYR A 415 -11.95 1.22 28.91
C TYR A 415 -12.06 0.37 30.16
N GLN A 416 -13.03 -0.53 30.18
CA GLN A 416 -13.25 -1.50 31.25
C GLN A 416 -12.95 -2.91 30.74
N THR A 417 -12.30 -3.70 31.58
CA THR A 417 -12.07 -5.11 31.29
C THR A 417 -13.31 -5.93 31.66
N VAL A 418 -13.89 -6.60 30.69
CA VAL A 418 -15.04 -7.48 30.85
C VAL A 418 -14.62 -8.93 30.60
N THR A 419 -14.84 -9.82 31.55
CA THR A 419 -14.57 -11.26 31.40
C THR A 419 -15.88 -12.04 31.40
N LYS A 420 -16.04 -12.97 30.46
CA LYS A 420 -17.21 -13.84 30.31
C LYS A 420 -16.78 -15.29 30.15
N LYS A 421 -17.48 -16.21 30.84
CA LYS A 421 -17.36 -17.65 30.58
C LYS A 421 -18.03 -18.00 29.25
N LEU A 422 -17.39 -18.87 28.50
CA LEU A 422 -17.97 -19.43 27.29
C LEU A 422 -19.04 -20.48 27.65
N GLY A 423 -20.08 -20.58 26.85
CA GLY A 423 -21.12 -21.60 27.01
C GLY A 423 -20.60 -23.03 26.76
N LYS A 424 -19.51 -23.15 26.01
CA LYS A 424 -18.77 -24.39 25.78
C LYS A 424 -17.29 -24.07 25.57
N LYS A 425 -16.43 -25.06 25.82
CA LYS A 425 -14.99 -24.93 25.56
C LYS A 425 -14.74 -24.88 24.04
N LEU A 426 -13.94 -23.92 23.59
CA LEU A 426 -13.51 -23.79 22.20
C LEU A 426 -12.15 -24.46 22.03
N THR A 427 -12.01 -25.36 21.05
CA THR A 427 -10.75 -26.06 20.71
C THR A 427 -10.52 -26.04 19.20
N GLY A 428 -9.26 -26.09 18.76
CA GLY A 428 -8.89 -26.07 17.36
C GLY A 428 -9.01 -24.69 16.72
N LYS A 429 -9.07 -24.64 15.39
CA LYS A 429 -9.10 -23.37 14.63
C LYS A 429 -10.53 -22.93 14.34
N HIS A 430 -10.77 -21.63 14.53
CA HIS A 430 -12.08 -21.01 14.29
C HIS A 430 -11.93 -19.62 13.64
N THR A 431 -12.96 -19.19 12.93
CA THR A 431 -13.23 -17.77 12.69
C THR A 431 -14.11 -17.26 13.83
N ILE A 432 -13.69 -16.18 14.48
CA ILE A 432 -14.40 -15.57 15.60
C ILE A 432 -15.07 -14.29 15.11
N TYR A 433 -16.34 -14.11 15.47
CA TYR A 433 -17.09 -12.90 15.18
C TYR A 433 -17.45 -12.17 16.47
N PHE A 434 -17.22 -10.86 16.46
CA PHE A 434 -17.69 -9.93 17.49
C PHE A 434 -18.78 -9.08 16.86
N GLU A 435 -20.03 -9.32 17.26
CA GLU A 435 -21.20 -8.58 16.81
C GLU A 435 -21.61 -7.58 17.89
N PHE A 436 -21.89 -6.34 17.47
CA PHE A 436 -22.32 -5.26 18.36
C PHE A 436 -23.84 -5.19 18.39
N ASP A 437 -24.42 -5.54 19.55
CA ASP A 437 -25.87 -5.56 19.79
C ASP A 437 -26.44 -4.25 20.33
N THR A 438 -25.56 -3.29 20.63
CA THR A 438 -25.92 -1.93 21.07
C THR A 438 -25.08 -0.91 20.28
N LEU A 439 -25.54 0.36 20.24
CA LEU A 439 -24.74 1.48 19.74
C LEU A 439 -23.76 2.00 20.78
N ASP A 440 -22.82 2.82 20.34
CA ASP A 440 -21.88 3.57 21.18
C ASP A 440 -20.87 2.68 21.95
N VAL A 441 -20.61 1.48 21.46
CA VAL A 441 -19.56 0.60 21.98
C VAL A 441 -18.26 0.86 21.23
N ARG A 442 -17.16 0.95 22.00
CA ARG A 442 -15.79 0.86 21.51
C ARG A 442 -15.15 -0.41 22.06
N MET A 443 -14.46 -1.13 21.21
CA MET A 443 -13.68 -2.31 21.57
C MET A 443 -12.21 -2.04 21.26
N ASP A 444 -11.36 -2.13 22.32
CA ASP A 444 -9.93 -1.91 22.22
C ASP A 444 -9.20 -3.22 21.89
N SER A 445 -9.45 -4.26 22.71
CA SER A 445 -8.74 -5.51 22.56
C SER A 445 -9.51 -6.68 23.16
N TRP A 446 -9.03 -7.89 22.84
CA TRP A 446 -9.59 -9.13 23.39
C TRP A 446 -8.50 -10.20 23.59
N SER A 447 -8.78 -11.14 24.47
CA SER A 447 -8.01 -12.37 24.66
C SER A 447 -8.89 -13.47 25.26
N PHE A 448 -8.42 -14.71 25.19
CA PHE A 448 -9.09 -15.86 25.80
C PHE A 448 -8.24 -16.46 26.90
N LYS A 449 -8.88 -17.26 27.78
CA LYS A 449 -8.23 -18.06 28.82
C LYS A 449 -8.63 -19.52 28.71
N LYS A 450 -7.66 -20.39 29.03
CA LYS A 450 -7.85 -21.85 29.05
C LYS A 450 -8.87 -22.31 30.07
#